data_8cadffd9794e7128d7b8a62df3c985ed
#
_entry.id   8cadffd9794e7128d7b8a62df3c985ed
#
_cell.length_a   1.000
_cell.length_b   1.000
_cell.length_c   1.000
_cell.angle_alpha   90.00
_cell.angle_beta   90.00
_cell.angle_gamma   90.00
#
_symmetry.space_group_name_H-M   'P 1'
#
loop_
_entity.id
_entity.type
_entity.pdbx_description
1 polymer ?
#
loop_
_entity_poly.entity_id
_entity_poly.type
_entity_poly.pdbx_seq_one_letter_code
_entity_poly.pdbx_strand_id
1 'polypeptide(L)'
;MSPGSDQATVLVVDDEEEVADVYALRLRNEYETRTAYGGEEALDKIDDEVDVVLLDRRMPDIAGDDVLAEIRASDFDCKVIMLTAVDPGMDILEMDFDDYLCKPVEKKDLVSAIDQQLQVQRYDERLSEYLEVTSKLALLEAELSPQEIE
;
A
#
# COMPACT_ATOMS: atom_id res chain seq x y z
N MET A 1 -24.60 -5.90 7.03
CA MET A 1 -23.17 -6.09 7.18
C MET A 1 -22.78 -6.13 8.63
N SER A 2 -21.95 -7.05 8.97
CA SER A 2 -21.43 -7.12 10.31
C SER A 2 -20.33 -6.07 10.45
N PRO A 3 -20.52 -5.04 11.23
CA PRO A 3 -19.60 -3.91 11.19
C PRO A 3 -18.21 -4.34 11.51
N GLY A 4 -17.65 -4.77 12.29
CA GLY A 4 -16.25 -5.01 12.53
C GLY A 4 -15.65 -6.12 11.69
N SER A 5 -16.41 -7.18 11.41
CA SER A 5 -15.85 -8.36 10.77
C SER A 5 -15.64 -8.20 9.27
N ASP A 6 -16.38 -7.29 8.65
CA ASP A 6 -16.29 -7.09 7.22
C ASP A 6 -15.44 -5.89 6.83
N GLN A 7 -15.02 -5.12 7.81
CA GLN A 7 -14.19 -3.95 7.54
C GLN A 7 -12.73 -4.35 7.36
N ALA A 8 -12.11 -3.78 6.33
CA ALA A 8 -10.69 -3.93 6.14
C ALA A 8 -9.92 -3.18 7.24
N THR A 9 -8.74 -3.63 7.52
CA THR A 9 -7.87 -3.01 8.51
C THR A 9 -6.79 -2.19 7.81
N VAL A 10 -6.70 -0.92 8.17
CA VAL A 10 -5.74 0.02 7.62
C VAL A 10 -4.79 0.47 8.72
N LEU A 11 -3.50 0.34 8.48
CA LEU A 11 -2.47 0.83 9.39
C LEU A 11 -1.94 2.15 8.84
N VAL A 12 -2.07 3.22 9.62
CA VAL A 12 -1.60 4.55 9.25
C VAL A 12 -0.27 4.81 9.95
N VAL A 13 0.78 5.03 9.18
CA VAL A 13 2.13 5.21 9.69
C VAL A 13 2.65 6.60 9.36
N ASP A 14 2.91 7.39 10.39
CA ASP A 14 3.45 8.75 10.24
C ASP A 14 4.11 9.13 11.55
N ASP A 15 5.32 9.68 11.48
CA ASP A 15 6.04 10.08 12.70
C ASP A 15 5.42 11.31 13.36
N GLU A 16 4.64 12.08 12.63
CA GLU A 16 3.85 13.16 13.20
C GLU A 16 2.54 12.60 13.72
N GLU A 17 2.44 12.44 15.04
CA GLU A 17 1.27 11.81 15.66
C GLU A 17 -0.03 12.48 15.26
N GLU A 18 -0.04 13.81 15.20
CA GLU A 18 -1.25 14.54 14.83
C GLU A 18 -1.70 14.21 13.42
N VAL A 19 -0.76 14.04 12.50
CA VAL A 19 -1.07 13.70 11.11
C VAL A 19 -1.63 12.29 11.03
N ALA A 20 -0.97 11.34 11.68
CA ALA A 20 -1.44 9.95 11.72
C ALA A 20 -2.86 9.87 12.30
N ASP A 21 -3.08 10.59 13.41
CA ASP A 21 -4.38 10.58 14.07
C ASP A 21 -5.48 11.19 13.21
N VAL A 22 -5.17 12.26 12.48
CA VAL A 22 -6.15 12.89 11.58
C VAL A 22 -6.55 11.93 10.47
N TYR A 23 -5.59 11.28 9.84
CA TYR A 23 -5.92 10.34 8.78
C TYR A 23 -6.69 9.13 9.32
N ALA A 24 -6.30 8.62 10.47
CA ALA A 24 -7.02 7.51 11.09
C ALA A 24 -8.46 7.91 11.42
N LEU A 25 -8.64 9.11 11.95
CA LEU A 25 -9.98 9.62 12.29
C LEU A 25 -10.85 9.73 11.05
N ARG A 26 -10.29 10.20 9.94
CA ARG A 26 -11.02 10.32 8.69
C ARG A 26 -11.47 8.98 8.13
N LEU A 27 -10.72 7.92 8.42
CA LEU A 27 -10.95 6.61 7.82
C LEU A 27 -11.74 5.65 8.72
N ARG A 28 -11.85 5.93 9.99
CA ARG A 28 -12.39 4.95 10.94
C ARG A 28 -13.85 4.58 10.72
N ASN A 29 -14.60 5.37 9.98
CA ASN A 29 -16.00 5.03 9.68
C ASN A 29 -16.09 3.97 8.58
N GLU A 30 -15.08 3.87 7.75
CA GLU A 30 -15.05 2.94 6.63
C GLU A 30 -14.19 1.71 6.89
N TYR A 31 -13.19 1.84 7.78
CA TYR A 31 -12.21 0.78 8.01
C TYR A 31 -11.89 0.67 9.49
N GLU A 32 -11.37 -0.51 9.87
CA GLU A 32 -10.68 -0.64 11.14
C GLU A 32 -9.34 0.06 10.99
N THR A 33 -9.02 0.98 11.89
CA THR A 33 -7.78 1.74 11.77
C THR A 33 -6.84 1.46 12.91
N ARG A 34 -5.56 1.39 12.59
CA ARG A 34 -4.47 1.33 13.56
C ARG A 34 -3.50 2.45 13.22
N THR A 35 -2.83 2.98 14.20
CA THR A 35 -1.81 4.02 13.99
C THR A 35 -0.46 3.54 14.49
N ALA A 36 0.58 3.97 13.79
CA ALA A 36 1.97 3.80 14.21
C ALA A 36 2.67 5.13 14.01
N TYR A 37 3.43 5.57 14.99
CA TYR A 37 4.04 6.88 14.98
C TYR A 37 5.53 6.82 14.58
N GLY A 38 5.88 5.84 13.79
CA GLY A 38 7.23 5.67 13.28
C GLY A 38 7.38 4.31 12.65
N GLY A 39 8.53 4.09 12.01
CA GLY A 39 8.79 2.87 11.29
C GLY A 39 8.90 1.64 12.18
N GLU A 40 9.56 1.78 13.33
CA GLU A 40 9.68 0.65 14.25
C GLU A 40 8.32 0.22 14.80
N GLU A 41 7.52 1.19 15.18
CA GLU A 41 6.17 0.89 15.68
C GLU A 41 5.32 0.25 14.59
N ALA A 42 5.50 0.69 13.35
CA ALA A 42 4.79 0.09 12.22
C ALA A 42 5.14 -1.39 12.07
N LEU A 43 6.41 -1.72 12.16
CA LEU A 43 6.84 -3.11 12.03
C LEU A 43 6.35 -3.97 13.19
N ASP A 44 6.19 -3.38 14.37
CA ASP A 44 5.63 -4.09 15.51
C ASP A 44 4.13 -4.32 15.39
N LYS A 45 3.43 -3.41 14.73
CA LYS A 45 1.97 -3.46 14.64
C LYS A 45 1.43 -4.17 13.42
N ILE A 46 2.27 -4.39 12.41
CA ILE A 46 1.82 -5.07 11.22
C ILE A 46 1.64 -6.57 11.51
N ASP A 47 0.56 -7.13 11.02
CA ASP A 47 0.28 -8.56 11.16
C ASP A 47 -0.63 -9.00 10.01
N ASP A 48 -1.09 -10.24 10.05
CA ASP A 48 -1.89 -10.82 8.99
C ASP A 48 -3.28 -10.17 8.86
N GLU A 49 -3.70 -9.40 9.85
CA GLU A 49 -4.99 -8.73 9.80
C GLU A 49 -4.93 -7.40 9.06
N VAL A 50 -3.75 -6.85 8.85
CA VAL A 50 -3.60 -5.57 8.16
C VAL A 50 -3.76 -5.78 6.66
N ASP A 51 -4.71 -5.07 6.06
CA ASP A 51 -4.98 -5.16 4.64
C ASP A 51 -4.25 -4.09 3.83
N VAL A 52 -4.18 -2.88 4.37
CA VAL A 52 -3.55 -1.75 3.69
C VAL A 52 -2.72 -0.97 4.69
N VAL A 53 -1.54 -0.57 4.27
CA VAL A 53 -0.66 0.32 5.05
C VAL A 53 -0.56 1.66 4.33
N LEU A 54 -0.88 2.74 5.04
CA LEU A 54 -0.60 4.10 4.56
C LEU A 54 0.72 4.49 5.21
N LEU A 55 1.75 4.66 4.42
CA LEU A 55 3.10 4.74 4.91
C LEU A 55 3.77 6.06 4.51
N ASP A 56 4.12 6.86 5.50
CA ASP A 56 4.90 8.06 5.25
C ASP A 56 6.30 7.67 4.82
N ARG A 57 6.81 8.32 3.81
CA ARG A 57 8.11 8.00 3.26
C ARG A 57 9.25 8.50 4.14
N ARG A 58 9.11 9.69 4.72
CA ARG A 58 10.18 10.31 5.50
C ARG A 58 9.88 10.31 6.98
N MET A 59 10.60 9.46 7.69
CA MET A 59 10.50 9.34 9.13
C MET A 59 11.92 9.28 9.72
N PRO A 60 12.14 9.86 10.90
CA PRO A 60 13.50 9.97 11.45
C PRO A 60 14.07 8.65 11.97
N ASP A 61 13.24 7.72 12.41
CA ASP A 61 13.75 6.45 12.95
C ASP A 61 14.08 5.46 11.83
N ILE A 62 13.11 5.08 11.04
CA ILE A 62 13.30 4.21 9.88
C ILE A 62 12.54 4.84 8.73
N ALA A 63 13.21 5.05 7.62
CA ALA A 63 12.56 5.62 6.44
C ALA A 63 11.46 4.69 5.94
N GLY A 64 10.41 5.29 5.37
CA GLY A 64 9.32 4.51 4.80
C GLY A 64 9.79 3.51 3.75
N ASP A 65 10.81 3.88 3.00
CA ASP A 65 11.41 2.99 2.00
C ASP A 65 11.89 1.69 2.64
N ASP A 66 12.51 1.79 3.83
CA ASP A 66 13.02 0.63 4.54
C ASP A 66 11.91 -0.17 5.20
N VAL A 67 10.88 0.51 5.69
CA VAL A 67 9.69 -0.18 6.21
C VAL A 67 9.02 -1.00 5.11
N LEU A 68 8.88 -0.40 3.93
CA LEU A 68 8.33 -1.09 2.77
C LEU A 68 9.13 -2.35 2.44
N ALA A 69 10.46 -2.22 2.41
CA ALA A 69 11.33 -3.36 2.12
C ALA A 69 11.14 -4.49 3.14
N GLU A 70 11.02 -4.13 4.42
CA GLU A 70 10.79 -5.12 5.47
C GLU A 70 9.44 -5.81 5.32
N ILE A 71 8.40 -5.06 4.98
CA ILE A 71 7.07 -5.62 4.75
C ILE A 71 7.12 -6.61 3.60
N ARG A 72 7.81 -6.26 2.52
CA ARG A 72 7.91 -7.14 1.34
C ARG A 72 8.80 -8.36 1.59
N ALA A 73 9.78 -8.23 2.48
CA ALA A 73 10.60 -9.36 2.87
C ALA A 73 9.88 -10.34 3.79
N SER A 74 8.78 -9.89 4.39
CA SER A 74 7.94 -10.73 5.26
C SER A 74 6.82 -11.36 4.44
N ASP A 75 6.09 -12.28 5.07
CA ASP A 75 5.01 -12.99 4.37
C ASP A 75 3.66 -12.28 4.42
N PHE A 76 3.64 -10.99 4.68
CA PHE A 76 2.40 -10.22 4.75
C PHE A 76 1.91 -9.85 3.35
N ASP A 77 0.62 -10.04 3.12
CA ASP A 77 -0.02 -9.76 1.83
C ASP A 77 -0.65 -8.38 1.76
N CYS A 78 -0.32 -7.49 2.66
CA CYS A 78 -0.93 -6.17 2.69
C CYS A 78 -0.50 -5.31 1.50
N LYS A 79 -1.38 -4.41 1.12
CA LYS A 79 -1.07 -3.40 0.11
C LYS A 79 -0.43 -2.21 0.79
N VAL A 80 0.51 -1.56 0.14
CA VAL A 80 1.20 -0.41 0.71
C VAL A 80 0.99 0.80 -0.18
N ILE A 81 0.44 1.85 0.41
CA ILE A 81 0.26 3.15 -0.25
C ILE A 81 1.23 4.12 0.41
N MET A 82 2.19 4.62 -0.37
CA MET A 82 3.10 5.64 0.13
C MET A 82 2.37 6.98 0.21
N LEU A 83 2.44 7.64 1.34
CA LEU A 83 1.71 8.88 1.59
C LEU A 83 2.70 9.90 2.15
N THR A 84 3.13 10.83 1.33
CA THR A 84 4.23 11.70 1.70
C THR A 84 4.13 13.08 1.04
N ALA A 85 4.79 14.05 1.65
CA ALA A 85 4.88 15.41 1.11
C ALA A 85 5.98 15.54 0.05
N VAL A 86 6.77 14.51 -0.16
CA VAL A 86 7.88 14.53 -1.10
C VAL A 86 7.42 14.10 -2.47
N ASP A 87 7.78 14.88 -3.49
CA ASP A 87 7.46 14.50 -4.86
C ASP A 87 8.20 13.22 -5.24
N PRO A 88 7.55 12.33 -6.01
CA PRO A 88 8.21 11.12 -6.43
C PRO A 88 9.36 11.42 -7.40
N GLY A 89 10.48 10.74 -7.20
CA GLY A 89 11.62 10.83 -8.10
C GLY A 89 11.79 9.53 -8.87
N MET A 90 12.88 9.43 -9.60
CA MET A 90 13.15 8.22 -10.38
C MET A 90 13.33 6.98 -9.52
N ASP A 91 13.71 7.17 -8.27
CA ASP A 91 13.91 6.06 -7.34
C ASP A 91 12.64 5.28 -7.04
N ILE A 92 11.46 5.85 -7.27
CA ILE A 92 10.21 5.12 -7.04
C ILE A 92 10.07 3.91 -7.96
N LEU A 93 10.77 3.91 -9.08
CA LEU A 93 10.67 2.80 -10.02
C LEU A 93 11.23 1.49 -9.44
N GLU A 94 12.07 1.59 -8.43
CA GLU A 94 12.67 0.43 -7.78
C GLU A 94 11.93 0.00 -6.52
N MET A 95 10.92 0.77 -6.10
CA MET A 95 10.18 0.50 -4.87
C MET A 95 8.94 -0.35 -5.14
N ASP A 96 8.67 -1.26 -4.25
CA ASP A 96 7.55 -2.19 -4.40
C ASP A 96 6.31 -1.76 -3.61
N PHE A 97 5.87 -0.53 -3.86
CA PHE A 97 4.60 -0.05 -3.29
C PHE A 97 3.47 -0.25 -4.29
N ASP A 98 2.25 -0.17 -3.80
CA ASP A 98 1.06 -0.37 -4.64
C ASP A 98 0.47 0.95 -5.14
N ASP A 99 0.65 2.02 -4.41
CA ASP A 99 0.20 3.35 -4.84
C ASP A 99 1.04 4.41 -4.13
N TYR A 100 1.01 5.64 -4.65
CA TYR A 100 1.80 6.74 -4.13
C TYR A 100 0.95 8.01 -4.17
N LEU A 101 0.72 8.61 -3.01
CA LEU A 101 -0.08 9.83 -2.90
C LEU A 101 0.75 10.94 -2.25
N CYS A 102 0.58 12.16 -2.75
CA CYS A 102 1.27 13.32 -2.20
C CYS A 102 0.37 14.08 -1.23
N LYS A 103 0.90 14.38 -0.05
CA LYS A 103 0.18 15.18 0.94
C LYS A 103 0.06 16.63 0.47
N PRO A 104 -1.01 17.34 0.86
CA PRO A 104 -2.14 16.88 1.66
C PRO A 104 -3.12 16.08 0.81
N VAL A 105 -3.74 15.07 1.42
CA VAL A 105 -4.69 14.19 0.73
C VAL A 105 -6.05 14.29 1.39
N GLU A 106 -7.08 14.50 0.60
CA GLU A 106 -8.44 14.57 1.11
C GLU A 106 -8.96 13.16 1.41
N LYS A 107 -9.95 13.10 2.30
CA LYS A 107 -10.55 11.82 2.67
C LYS A 107 -11.02 11.02 1.46
N LYS A 108 -11.68 11.68 0.52
CA LYS A 108 -12.21 10.99 -0.66
C LYS A 108 -11.11 10.33 -1.49
N ASP A 109 -9.96 10.96 -1.56
CA ASP A 109 -8.84 10.43 -2.32
C ASP A 109 -8.18 9.25 -1.59
N LEU A 110 -8.10 9.35 -0.26
CA LEU A 110 -7.62 8.23 0.55
C LEU A 110 -8.53 7.03 0.42
N VAL A 111 -9.83 7.24 0.58
CA VAL A 111 -10.80 6.15 0.50
C VAL A 111 -10.77 5.52 -0.88
N SER A 112 -10.71 6.34 -1.93
CA SER A 112 -10.66 5.84 -3.29
C SER A 112 -9.42 4.97 -3.53
N ALA A 113 -8.26 5.44 -3.07
CA ALA A 113 -7.01 4.69 -3.23
C ALA A 113 -7.05 3.38 -2.44
N ILE A 114 -7.53 3.42 -1.22
CA ILE A 114 -7.64 2.23 -0.38
C ILE A 114 -8.60 1.22 -0.99
N ASP A 115 -9.77 1.68 -1.40
CA ASP A 115 -10.77 0.79 -2.00
C ASP A 115 -10.24 0.15 -3.28
N GLN A 116 -9.50 0.89 -4.07
CA GLN A 116 -8.89 0.34 -5.28
C GLN A 116 -7.94 -0.80 -4.95
N GLN A 117 -7.11 -0.63 -3.93
CA GLN A 117 -6.18 -1.67 -3.52
C GLN A 117 -6.90 -2.87 -2.90
N LEU A 118 -7.96 -2.62 -2.16
CA LEU A 118 -8.76 -3.71 -1.59
C LEU A 118 -9.44 -4.54 -2.67
N GLN A 119 -9.87 -3.90 -3.75
CA GLN A 119 -10.45 -4.64 -4.87
C GLN A 119 -9.41 -5.54 -5.54
N VAL A 120 -8.21 -5.03 -5.74
CA VAL A 120 -7.12 -5.84 -6.29
C VAL A 120 -6.85 -7.03 -5.36
N GLN A 121 -6.78 -6.79 -4.06
CA GLN A 121 -6.53 -7.84 -3.09
C GLN A 121 -7.63 -8.90 -3.10
N ARG A 122 -8.89 -8.49 -3.21
CA ARG A 122 -10.01 -9.42 -3.26
C ARG A 122 -9.94 -10.39 -4.42
N TYR A 123 -9.50 -9.90 -5.57
CA TYR A 123 -9.43 -10.73 -6.75
C TYR A 123 -8.14 -11.53 -6.83
N ASP A 124 -7.18 -11.21 -6.00
CA ASP A 124 -5.85 -11.79 -6.06
C ASP A 124 -5.88 -13.32 -6.01
N GLU A 125 -6.59 -13.86 -5.04
CA GLU A 125 -6.67 -15.32 -4.88
C GLU A 125 -7.31 -16.01 -6.07
N ARG A 126 -8.28 -15.36 -6.69
CA ARG A 126 -9.02 -15.94 -7.78
C ARG A 126 -8.33 -15.76 -9.12
N LEU A 127 -7.61 -14.66 -9.25
CA LEU A 127 -7.05 -14.27 -10.54
C LEU A 127 -5.54 -14.31 -10.57
N SER A 128 -4.88 -14.62 -9.46
CA SER A 128 -3.43 -14.52 -9.39
C SER A 128 -2.74 -15.35 -10.46
N GLU A 129 -3.13 -16.59 -10.65
CA GLU A 129 -2.56 -17.43 -11.68
C GLU A 129 -2.81 -16.86 -13.07
N TYR A 130 -4.03 -16.46 -13.34
CA TYR A 130 -4.40 -15.88 -14.61
C TYR A 130 -3.63 -14.60 -14.89
N LEU A 131 -3.56 -13.71 -13.89
CA LEU A 131 -2.85 -12.46 -14.03
C LEU A 131 -1.35 -12.67 -14.22
N GLU A 132 -0.80 -13.64 -13.52
CA GLU A 132 0.61 -13.96 -13.65
C GLU A 132 0.92 -14.44 -15.07
N VAL A 133 0.12 -15.35 -15.59
CA VAL A 133 0.30 -15.85 -16.95
C VAL A 133 0.12 -14.71 -17.96
N THR A 134 -0.92 -13.91 -17.78
CA THR A 134 -1.18 -12.79 -18.68
C THR A 134 -0.02 -11.79 -18.69
N SER A 135 0.51 -11.49 -17.51
CA SER A 135 1.65 -10.56 -17.40
C SER A 135 2.90 -11.13 -18.07
N LYS A 136 3.14 -12.41 -17.89
CA LYS A 136 4.28 -13.08 -18.53
C LYS A 136 4.13 -13.08 -20.04
N LEU A 137 2.93 -13.33 -20.54
CA LEU A 137 2.66 -13.28 -21.97
C LEU A 137 2.88 -11.87 -22.52
N ALA A 138 2.43 -10.85 -21.80
CA ALA A 138 2.63 -9.48 -22.23
C ALA A 138 4.11 -9.13 -22.29
N LEU A 139 4.89 -9.58 -21.32
CA LEU A 139 6.33 -9.37 -21.31
C LEU A 139 6.99 -10.06 -22.49
N LEU A 140 6.59 -11.29 -22.77
CA LEU A 140 7.13 -12.03 -23.92
C LEU A 140 6.78 -11.35 -25.22
N GLU A 141 5.57 -10.88 -25.36
CA GLU A 141 5.15 -10.15 -26.55
C GLU A 141 5.96 -8.88 -26.75
N ALA A 142 6.23 -8.16 -25.66
CA ALA A 142 7.04 -6.95 -25.72
C ALA A 142 8.48 -7.25 -26.14
N GLU A 143 9.04 -8.35 -25.67
CA GLU A 143 10.40 -8.75 -26.02
C GLU A 143 10.52 -9.36 -27.41
N LEU A 144 9.49 -10.09 -27.82
CA LEU A 144 9.47 -10.73 -29.14
C LEU A 144 8.95 -9.80 -30.22
N SER A 145 8.62 -8.62 -29.85
CA SER A 145 7.88 -7.76 -30.69
C SER A 145 8.60 -7.34 -31.89
N PRO A 146 8.28 -6.44 -32.51
CA PRO A 146 8.10 -6.31 -33.92
C PRO A 146 9.15 -7.02 -34.74
N GLN A 147 10.35 -7.11 -34.22
CA GLN A 147 11.41 -7.75 -34.98
C GLN A 147 11.28 -9.28 -35.05
N GLU A 148 10.56 -9.90 -34.14
CA GLU A 148 10.33 -11.32 -34.19
C GLU A 148 9.04 -11.68 -34.88
N ILE A 149 8.08 -10.77 -34.85
CA ILE A 149 6.79 -10.98 -35.47
C ILE A 149 6.88 -10.73 -36.96
N GLU A 150 7.74 -9.87 -37.35
CA GLU A 150 7.98 -9.63 -38.79
C GLU A 150 8.69 -10.84 -39.44
#